data_db65a79a6a400a892153606781914f5b
#
_entry.id   db65a79a6a400a892153606781914f5b
#
_cell.length_a   1.000
_cell.length_b   1.000
_cell.length_c   1.000
_cell.angle_alpha   90.00
_cell.angle_beta   90.00
_cell.angle_gamma   90.00
#
_symmetry.space_group_name_H-M   'P 1'
#
loop_
_entity.id
_entity.type
_entity.pdbx_description
1 polymer ?
#
loop_
_entity_poly.entity_id
_entity_poly.type
_entity_poly.pdbx_seq_one_letter_code
_entity_poly.pdbx_strand_id
1 'polypeptide(L)'
;MKKMNNKGFSLIELIIVIAIMAILVAIIAPNLTKYLGKSKKKTDSKNADEIAQQLQTAITDYETDNGELCADGDTVAISWASGSAVSTPAKTTFDTIVNDNITNSTKSKETGNFATATIEKASGKYTITVTVGNESTTR
;
A
#
# COMPACT_ATOMS: atom_id res chain seq x y z
N MET A 1 -32.38 -55.24 4.94
CA MET A 1 -32.33 -53.83 4.47
C MET A 1 -32.49 -52.92 5.69
N LYS A 2 -31.44 -52.10 5.95
CA LYS A 2 -31.42 -51.17 7.08
C LYS A 2 -32.21 -49.91 6.67
N LYS A 3 -33.34 -49.64 7.30
CA LYS A 3 -34.07 -48.36 7.07
C LYS A 3 -33.20 -47.21 7.54
N MET A 4 -32.76 -46.34 6.61
CA MET A 4 -32.15 -45.08 6.94
C MET A 4 -33.22 -44.13 7.45
N ASN A 5 -33.11 -43.70 8.73
CA ASN A 5 -34.00 -42.70 9.32
C ASN A 5 -33.64 -41.32 8.74
N ASN A 6 -34.32 -40.91 7.72
CA ASN A 6 -34.27 -39.51 7.20
C ASN A 6 -35.06 -38.62 8.15
N LYS A 7 -34.44 -38.20 9.26
CA LYS A 7 -35.02 -37.10 10.07
C LYS A 7 -34.68 -35.79 9.34
N GLY A 8 -35.60 -35.20 8.63
CA GLY A 8 -35.50 -33.88 8.05
C GLY A 8 -35.49 -32.81 9.14
N PHE A 9 -34.76 -31.72 8.89
CA PHE A 9 -34.76 -30.55 9.78
C PHE A 9 -36.15 -29.92 9.87
N SER A 10 -36.55 -29.54 11.09
CA SER A 10 -37.78 -28.81 11.31
C SER A 10 -37.64 -27.36 10.83
N LEU A 11 -38.70 -26.79 10.26
CA LEU A 11 -38.74 -25.39 9.83
C LEU A 11 -38.40 -24.42 10.98
N ILE A 12 -38.84 -24.75 12.19
CA ILE A 12 -38.56 -23.93 13.38
C ILE A 12 -37.08 -23.94 13.77
N GLU A 13 -36.38 -25.09 13.62
CA GLU A 13 -34.95 -25.17 13.86
C GLU A 13 -34.17 -24.28 12.90
N LEU A 14 -34.57 -24.23 11.63
CA LEU A 14 -33.94 -23.35 10.64
C LEU A 14 -34.16 -21.88 10.99
N ILE A 15 -35.37 -21.47 11.36
CA ILE A 15 -35.68 -20.09 11.74
C ILE A 15 -34.89 -19.64 12.96
N ILE A 16 -34.75 -20.49 13.97
CA ILE A 16 -33.98 -20.17 15.17
C ILE A 16 -32.50 -19.95 14.81
N VAL A 17 -31.92 -20.79 13.96
CA VAL A 17 -30.53 -20.66 13.54
C VAL A 17 -30.28 -19.35 12.80
N ILE A 18 -31.11 -18.98 11.83
CA ILE A 18 -30.96 -17.72 11.11
C ILE A 18 -31.17 -16.51 12.00
N ALA A 19 -32.08 -16.59 12.98
CA ALA A 19 -32.29 -15.52 13.96
C ALA A 19 -31.04 -15.29 14.82
N ILE A 20 -30.42 -16.36 15.31
CA ILE A 20 -29.16 -16.28 16.09
C ILE A 20 -28.03 -15.73 15.22
N MET A 21 -27.89 -16.21 13.98
CA MET A 21 -26.89 -15.70 13.03
C MET A 21 -27.07 -14.20 12.76
N ALA A 22 -28.31 -13.74 12.59
CA ALA A 22 -28.59 -12.32 12.36
C ALA A 22 -28.13 -11.43 13.53
N ILE A 23 -28.35 -11.87 14.76
CA ILE A 23 -27.91 -11.16 15.96
C ILE A 23 -26.38 -11.13 16.04
N LEU A 24 -25.71 -12.24 15.79
CA LEU A 24 -24.24 -12.33 15.81
C LEU A 24 -23.61 -11.43 14.74
N VAL A 25 -24.12 -11.45 13.52
CA VAL A 25 -23.65 -10.61 12.41
C VAL A 25 -23.83 -9.13 12.74
N ALA A 26 -24.97 -8.74 13.33
CA ALA A 26 -25.24 -7.35 13.71
C ALA A 26 -24.21 -6.78 14.68
N ILE A 27 -23.67 -7.60 15.58
CA ILE A 27 -22.63 -7.20 16.54
C ILE A 27 -21.23 -7.19 15.91
N ILE A 28 -20.93 -8.14 15.03
CA ILE A 28 -19.58 -8.33 14.47
C ILE A 28 -19.33 -7.36 13.30
N ALA A 29 -20.33 -7.09 12.46
CA ALA A 29 -20.14 -6.31 11.23
C ALA A 29 -19.53 -4.91 11.45
N PRO A 30 -19.97 -4.07 12.41
CA PRO A 30 -19.40 -2.76 12.63
C PRO A 30 -17.96 -2.80 13.17
N ASN A 31 -17.61 -3.83 13.92
CA ASN A 31 -16.25 -4.03 14.43
C ASN A 31 -15.30 -4.52 13.34
N LEU A 32 -15.79 -5.39 12.46
CA LEU A 32 -15.01 -5.92 11.33
C LEU A 32 -14.64 -4.82 10.33
N THR A 33 -15.59 -3.94 9.98
CA THR A 33 -15.32 -2.81 9.07
C THR A 33 -14.27 -1.85 9.63
N LYS A 34 -14.30 -1.54 10.93
CA LYS A 34 -13.27 -0.74 11.60
C LYS A 34 -11.91 -1.42 11.58
N TYR A 35 -11.88 -2.73 11.80
CA TYR A 35 -10.64 -3.51 11.78
C TYR A 35 -10.03 -3.56 10.37
N LEU A 36 -10.85 -3.76 9.33
CA LEU A 36 -10.41 -3.75 7.93
C LEU A 36 -9.85 -2.39 7.53
N GLY A 37 -10.49 -1.28 7.95
CA GLY A 37 -9.97 0.06 7.72
C GLY A 37 -8.58 0.27 8.33
N LYS A 38 -8.40 -0.13 9.59
CA LYS A 38 -7.09 -0.06 10.27
C LYS A 38 -6.03 -0.95 9.60
N SER A 39 -6.42 -2.13 9.14
CA SER A 39 -5.53 -3.06 8.45
C SER A 39 -5.04 -2.50 7.11
N LYS A 40 -5.93 -1.88 6.34
CA LYS A 40 -5.57 -1.22 5.08
C LYS A 40 -4.57 -0.09 5.30
N LYS A 41 -4.82 0.79 6.29
CA LYS A 41 -3.90 1.88 6.67
C LYS A 41 -2.52 1.37 7.05
N LYS A 42 -2.45 0.33 7.88
CA LYS A 42 -1.17 -0.28 8.25
C LYS A 42 -0.43 -0.86 7.04
N THR A 43 -1.14 -1.44 6.09
CA THR A 43 -0.55 -1.94 4.85
C THR A 43 0.00 -0.80 4.01
N ASP A 44 -0.74 0.30 3.88
CA ASP A 44 -0.30 1.48 3.12
C ASP A 44 0.90 2.16 3.78
N SER A 45 0.92 2.29 5.12
CA SER A 45 2.08 2.77 5.87
C SER A 45 3.32 1.90 5.65
N LYS A 46 3.16 0.57 5.72
CA LYS A 46 4.26 -0.36 5.45
C LYS A 46 4.76 -0.26 4.01
N ASN A 47 3.86 -0.15 3.03
CA ASN A 47 4.21 0.03 1.64
C ASN A 47 4.99 1.34 1.42
N ALA A 48 4.58 2.43 2.10
CA ALA A 48 5.30 3.71 2.04
C ALA A 48 6.74 3.58 2.58
N ASP A 49 6.93 2.89 3.72
CA ASP A 49 8.26 2.62 4.29
C ASP A 49 9.14 1.78 3.35
N GLU A 50 8.58 0.74 2.75
CA GLU A 50 9.31 -0.12 1.82
C GLU A 50 9.71 0.63 0.55
N ILE A 51 8.81 1.44 -0.03
CA ILE A 51 9.11 2.29 -1.19
C ILE A 51 10.20 3.30 -0.84
N ALA A 52 10.16 3.92 0.34
CA ALA A 52 11.18 4.87 0.77
C ALA A 52 12.57 4.22 0.88
N GLN A 53 12.66 2.99 1.39
CA GLN A 53 13.92 2.23 1.44
C GLN A 53 14.43 1.89 0.04
N GLN A 54 13.56 1.44 -0.84
CA GLN A 54 13.91 1.10 -2.22
C GLN A 54 14.35 2.34 -3.01
N LEU A 55 13.71 3.50 -2.78
CA LEU A 55 14.15 4.76 -3.37
C LEU A 55 15.53 5.19 -2.87
N GLN A 56 15.84 4.97 -1.59
CA GLN A 56 17.17 5.26 -1.05
C GLN A 56 18.25 4.40 -1.74
N THR A 57 17.94 3.13 -2.00
CA THR A 57 18.82 2.25 -2.79
C THR A 57 18.98 2.77 -4.23
N ALA A 58 17.86 3.11 -4.89
CA ALA A 58 17.86 3.62 -6.25
C ALA A 58 18.66 4.94 -6.40
N ILE A 59 18.62 5.83 -5.40
CA ILE A 59 19.46 7.03 -5.39
C ILE A 59 20.93 6.65 -5.35
N THR A 60 21.32 5.72 -4.47
CA THR A 60 22.72 5.27 -4.35
C THR A 60 23.20 4.62 -5.64
N ASP A 61 22.38 3.78 -6.26
CA ASP A 61 22.69 3.14 -7.55
C ASP A 61 22.86 4.18 -8.66
N TYR A 62 21.95 5.15 -8.73
CA TYR A 62 22.04 6.24 -9.70
C TYR A 62 23.33 7.07 -9.53
N GLU A 63 23.65 7.46 -8.29
CA GLU A 63 24.81 8.31 -8.00
C GLU A 63 26.14 7.62 -8.27
N THR A 64 26.20 6.30 -8.17
CA THR A 64 27.40 5.53 -8.46
C THR A 64 27.87 5.71 -9.90
N ASP A 65 26.93 5.79 -10.84
CA ASP A 65 27.23 5.82 -12.28
C ASP A 65 27.01 7.18 -12.93
N ASN A 66 26.13 8.03 -12.36
CA ASN A 66 25.66 9.25 -13.02
C ASN A 66 25.98 10.55 -12.25
N GLY A 67 26.52 10.44 -11.02
CA GLY A 67 26.72 11.58 -10.14
C GLY A 67 25.41 11.98 -9.41
N GLU A 68 25.41 13.14 -8.77
CA GLU A 68 24.29 13.58 -7.91
C GLU A 68 22.95 13.60 -8.63
N LEU A 69 21.92 13.06 -7.98
CA LEU A 69 20.56 13.03 -8.51
C LEU A 69 19.98 14.46 -8.68
N CYS A 70 20.20 15.32 -7.72
CA CYS A 70 19.82 16.73 -7.76
C CYS A 70 20.78 17.59 -6.91
N ALA A 71 20.81 18.90 -7.17
CA ALA A 71 21.63 19.84 -6.39
C ALA A 71 20.97 20.15 -5.04
N ASP A 72 21.74 20.72 -4.11
CA ASP A 72 21.21 21.21 -2.84
C ASP A 72 20.13 22.28 -3.05
N GLY A 73 18.98 22.09 -2.43
CA GLY A 73 17.79 22.93 -2.57
C GLY A 73 16.84 22.50 -3.70
N ASP A 74 17.21 21.51 -4.50
CA ASP A 74 16.35 20.98 -5.55
C ASP A 74 15.50 19.80 -5.05
N THR A 75 14.40 19.59 -5.75
CA THR A 75 13.41 18.55 -5.45
C THR A 75 13.13 17.69 -6.69
N VAL A 76 13.10 16.40 -6.53
CA VAL A 76 12.63 15.44 -7.54
C VAL A 76 11.34 14.79 -7.05
N ALA A 77 10.25 15.06 -7.72
CA ALA A 77 8.98 14.39 -7.46
C ALA A 77 8.86 13.12 -8.32
N ILE A 78 8.35 12.03 -7.74
CA ILE A 78 8.09 10.78 -8.43
C ILE A 78 6.60 10.47 -8.30
N SER A 79 5.98 10.15 -9.42
CA SER A 79 4.62 9.66 -9.46
C SER A 79 4.55 8.32 -10.16
N TRP A 80 3.74 7.41 -9.65
CA TRP A 80 3.45 6.14 -10.30
C TRP A 80 2.11 6.24 -11.03
N ALA A 81 2.13 5.87 -12.30
CA ALA A 81 0.92 5.73 -13.10
C ALA A 81 0.97 4.37 -13.79
N SER A 82 -0.06 3.56 -13.62
CA SER A 82 -0.13 2.21 -14.21
C SER A 82 1.07 1.30 -13.86
N GLY A 83 1.72 1.54 -12.72
CA GLY A 83 2.85 0.73 -12.24
C GLY A 83 4.23 1.19 -12.69
N SER A 84 4.33 2.27 -13.46
CA SER A 84 5.62 2.86 -13.86
C SER A 84 5.86 4.16 -13.12
N ALA A 85 7.10 4.35 -12.63
CA ALA A 85 7.56 5.59 -12.03
C ALA A 85 7.96 6.61 -13.09
N VAL A 86 7.61 7.87 -12.85
CA VAL A 86 8.03 9.02 -13.66
C VAL A 86 8.46 10.12 -12.72
N SER A 87 9.70 10.62 -12.93
CA SER A 87 10.23 11.74 -12.15
C SER A 87 9.92 13.10 -12.78
N THR A 88 9.84 14.10 -11.94
CA THR A 88 9.71 15.51 -12.34
C THR A 88 10.69 16.36 -11.50
N PRO A 89 11.68 17.03 -12.11
CA PRO A 89 12.04 17.02 -13.53
C PRO A 89 12.43 15.63 -14.05
N ALA A 90 12.17 15.38 -15.34
CA ALA A 90 12.36 14.07 -15.95
C ALA A 90 13.82 13.60 -15.87
N LYS A 91 14.03 12.42 -15.28
CA LYS A 91 15.33 11.74 -15.14
C LYS A 91 15.21 10.29 -15.58
N THR A 92 15.22 10.09 -16.89
CA THR A 92 14.92 8.78 -17.53
C THR A 92 15.76 7.62 -16.99
N THR A 93 17.06 7.84 -16.75
CA THR A 93 17.94 6.81 -16.17
C THR A 93 17.52 6.48 -14.74
N PHE A 94 17.19 7.48 -13.93
CA PHE A 94 16.71 7.29 -12.57
C PHE A 94 15.34 6.57 -12.55
N ASP A 95 14.43 6.96 -13.43
CA ASP A 95 13.12 6.30 -13.56
C ASP A 95 13.26 4.80 -13.89
N THR A 96 14.25 4.44 -14.73
CA THR A 96 14.54 3.03 -15.03
C THR A 96 15.02 2.29 -13.78
N ILE A 97 15.98 2.85 -13.04
CA ILE A 97 16.49 2.27 -11.80
C ILE A 97 15.37 2.12 -10.75
N VAL A 98 14.51 3.14 -10.62
CA VAL A 98 13.37 3.11 -9.71
C VAL A 98 12.39 1.99 -10.10
N ASN A 99 12.09 1.84 -11.38
CA ASN A 99 11.19 0.79 -11.86
C ASN A 99 11.76 -0.61 -11.68
N ASP A 100 13.07 -0.78 -11.77
CA ASP A 100 13.74 -2.07 -11.56
C ASP A 100 13.81 -2.44 -10.07
N ASN A 101 13.97 -1.44 -9.19
CA ASN A 101 14.08 -1.65 -7.74
C ASN A 101 12.73 -1.76 -7.04
N ILE A 102 11.70 -1.04 -7.51
CA ILE A 102 10.39 -1.02 -6.85
C ILE A 102 9.45 -2.04 -7.48
N THR A 103 9.45 -3.24 -6.92
CA THR A 103 8.59 -4.36 -7.34
C THR A 103 7.29 -4.47 -6.55
N ASN A 104 7.15 -3.68 -5.48
CA ASN A 104 6.00 -3.74 -4.57
C ASN A 104 4.78 -2.99 -5.12
N SER A 105 3.63 -3.23 -4.50
CA SER A 105 2.40 -2.54 -4.85
C SER A 105 2.50 -1.05 -4.51
N THR A 106 2.61 -0.22 -5.53
CA THR A 106 2.57 1.25 -5.41
C THR A 106 1.15 1.80 -5.29
N LYS A 107 0.15 0.92 -5.19
CA LYS A 107 -1.27 1.31 -5.11
C LYS A 107 -1.80 1.15 -3.68
N SER A 108 -2.40 2.22 -3.14
CA SER A 108 -3.03 2.21 -1.82
C SER A 108 -4.15 1.17 -1.72
N LYS A 109 -4.20 0.46 -0.61
CA LYS A 109 -5.29 -0.47 -0.27
C LYS A 109 -6.51 0.27 0.30
N GLU A 110 -6.31 1.46 0.85
CA GLU A 110 -7.39 2.28 1.40
C GLU A 110 -8.09 3.09 0.32
N THR A 111 -7.33 3.87 -0.47
CA THR A 111 -7.89 4.82 -1.44
C THR A 111 -7.89 4.31 -2.88
N GLY A 112 -7.05 3.33 -3.19
CA GLY A 112 -6.84 2.84 -4.55
C GLY A 112 -5.98 3.77 -5.43
N ASN A 113 -5.49 4.89 -4.89
CA ASN A 113 -4.60 5.81 -5.60
C ASN A 113 -3.17 5.28 -5.64
N PHE A 114 -2.43 5.67 -6.67
CA PHE A 114 -1.01 5.35 -6.75
C PHE A 114 -0.20 6.17 -5.75
N ALA A 115 0.95 5.62 -5.35
CA ALA A 115 1.92 6.30 -4.52
C ALA A 115 2.50 7.53 -5.21
N THR A 116 2.98 8.46 -4.40
CA THR A 116 3.83 9.57 -4.82
C THR A 116 5.02 9.66 -3.89
N ALA A 117 6.15 10.10 -4.40
CA ALA A 117 7.32 10.37 -3.58
C ALA A 117 7.93 11.73 -3.93
N THR A 118 8.60 12.32 -2.97
CA THR A 118 9.36 13.55 -3.13
C THR A 118 10.74 13.31 -2.53
N ILE A 119 11.76 13.58 -3.31
CA ILE A 119 13.17 13.50 -2.92
C ILE A 119 13.69 14.93 -2.90
N GLU A 120 14.14 15.38 -1.75
CA GLU A 120 14.68 16.71 -1.52
C GLU A 120 16.13 16.58 -1.06
N LYS A 121 17.03 17.37 -1.62
CA LYS A 121 18.41 17.42 -1.16
C LYS A 121 18.66 18.68 -0.38
N ALA A 122 19.18 18.56 0.82
CA ALA A 122 19.55 19.68 1.67
C ALA A 122 20.83 19.36 2.44
N SER A 123 21.80 20.24 2.38
CA SER A 123 23.11 20.07 3.07
C SER A 123 23.80 18.75 2.74
N GLY A 124 23.73 18.31 1.49
CA GLY A 124 24.34 17.06 1.00
C GLY A 124 23.61 15.78 1.43
N LYS A 125 22.41 15.89 2.00
CA LYS A 125 21.59 14.74 2.41
C LYS A 125 20.28 14.72 1.68
N TYR A 126 19.83 13.52 1.32
CA TYR A 126 18.50 13.30 0.73
C TYR A 126 17.46 13.05 1.82
N THR A 127 16.35 13.73 1.71
CA THR A 127 15.14 13.47 2.46
C THR A 127 14.10 12.92 1.51
N ILE A 128 13.62 11.72 1.78
CA ILE A 128 12.66 11.01 0.92
C ILE A 128 11.33 10.98 1.64
N THR A 129 10.31 11.61 1.08
CA THR A 129 8.94 11.55 1.58
C THR A 129 8.09 10.74 0.61
N VAL A 130 7.51 9.64 1.08
CA VAL A 130 6.64 8.77 0.29
C VAL A 130 5.23 8.81 0.85
N THR A 131 4.26 8.98 -0.01
CA THR A 131 2.83 8.97 0.34
C THR A 131 2.11 7.86 -0.41
N VAL A 132 1.41 6.99 0.31
CA VAL A 132 0.57 5.92 -0.22
C VAL A 132 -0.84 6.08 0.37
N GLY A 133 -1.78 6.52 -0.44
CA GLY A 133 -3.12 6.86 0.02
C GLY A 133 -3.10 8.05 0.97
N ASN A 134 -3.49 7.84 2.22
CA ASN A 134 -3.49 8.85 3.29
C ASN A 134 -2.30 8.71 4.23
N GLU A 135 -1.44 7.72 4.05
CA GLU A 135 -0.29 7.44 4.88
C GLU A 135 0.99 7.95 4.21
N SER A 136 1.87 8.59 4.99
CA SER A 136 3.16 9.07 4.49
C SER A 136 4.29 8.72 5.46
N THR A 137 5.46 8.50 4.89
CA THR A 137 6.71 8.29 5.63
C THR A 137 7.78 9.22 5.10
N THR A 138 8.72 9.61 5.96
CA THR A 138 9.87 10.45 5.61
C THR A 138 11.14 9.82 6.17
N ARG A 139 12.18 9.75 5.35
CA ARG A 139 13.52 9.22 5.66
C ARG A 139 14.63 10.16 5.23
#